data_e1d0ce819ce5eddf3bf47a23e6c738fa
#
_entry.id   e1d0ce819ce5eddf3bf47a23e6c738fa
#
_cell.length_a   1.000
_cell.length_b   1.000
_cell.length_c   1.000
_cell.angle_alpha   90.00
_cell.angle_beta   90.00
_cell.angle_gamma   90.00
#
_symmetry.space_group_name_H-M   'P 1'
#
loop_
_entity.id
_entity.type
_entity.pdbx_description
1 polymer ?
#
loop_
_entity_poly.entity_id
_entity_poly.type
_entity_poly.pdbx_seq_one_letter_code
_entity_poly.pdbx_strand_id
1 'polypeptide(L)'
;HPLVTSSFNADFDGDQMAVHVPLSHAAILEAQLLMLSSHNILNPQNGTPITLPSQDMVLGLYYITKGKKSMGDLVVRGEGKAFYNLDEVIIAYNEDKIDLHANIRVKTNIRENGVLVNKLIETTVGRVLFNQHTPKAVGFVNQLLTKKSLREIIGDIIKITDVPTTAKFLDEIKTLGFKMAFRGGLSFNVNDLVVPATRQALLDGAKIEVEEVWENYNMGLITNNERYNQVIDIWSRVDTRITETLIREMAIDKQGFNSVYMMLDSGARGSKTQVKQ
;
A
#
# COMPACT_ATOMS: atom_id res chain seq x y z
N HIS A 1 18.68 10.37 -0.93
CA HIS A 1 17.25 10.69 -0.91
C HIS A 1 16.42 9.41 -0.84
N PRO A 2 15.37 9.34 0.00
CA PRO A 2 14.60 8.09 0.23
C PRO A 2 14.01 7.45 -1.04
N LEU A 3 13.61 8.24 -2.03
CA LEU A 3 13.03 7.73 -3.27
C LEU A 3 14.04 7.10 -4.24
N VAL A 4 15.35 7.34 -4.07
CA VAL A 4 16.38 6.78 -4.95
C VAL A 4 17.14 5.61 -4.32
N THR A 5 16.83 5.24 -3.08
CA THR A 5 17.46 4.10 -2.39
C THR A 5 17.29 2.80 -3.17
N SER A 6 16.09 2.56 -3.73
CA SER A 6 15.82 1.37 -4.55
C SER A 6 16.63 1.35 -5.85
N SER A 7 16.89 2.51 -6.47
CA SER A 7 17.68 2.63 -7.70
C SER A 7 19.17 2.30 -7.45
N PHE A 8 19.68 2.68 -6.30
CA PHE A 8 21.04 2.36 -5.88
C PHE A 8 21.16 0.99 -5.19
N ASN A 9 20.04 0.31 -4.93
CA ASN A 9 19.96 -0.86 -4.06
C ASN A 9 20.66 -0.60 -2.71
N ALA A 10 20.49 0.60 -2.16
CA ALA A 10 21.15 1.06 -0.95
C ALA A 10 20.23 0.90 0.26
N ASP A 11 20.83 0.48 1.36
CA ASP A 11 20.24 0.57 2.70
C ASP A 11 21.18 1.38 3.63
N PHE A 12 20.87 1.44 4.91
CA PHE A 12 21.61 2.27 5.86
C PHE A 12 22.28 1.43 6.97
N ASP A 13 22.66 0.21 6.65
CA ASP A 13 23.30 -0.73 7.56
C ASP A 13 24.84 -0.73 7.49
N GLY A 14 25.42 0.16 6.70
CA GLY A 14 26.87 0.31 6.53
C GLY A 14 27.34 0.36 5.08
N ASP A 15 26.43 0.57 4.14
CA ASP A 15 26.77 0.71 2.72
C ASP A 15 27.77 1.83 2.47
N GLN A 16 28.73 1.57 1.58
CA GLN A 16 29.71 2.55 1.15
C GLN A 16 29.41 3.02 -0.27
N MET A 17 29.58 4.32 -0.50
CA MET A 17 29.43 4.94 -1.82
C MET A 17 30.61 5.86 -2.11
N ALA A 18 31.08 5.84 -3.35
CA ALA A 18 32.10 6.78 -3.84
C ALA A 18 31.43 8.09 -4.25
N VAL A 19 32.11 9.20 -3.98
CA VAL A 19 31.70 10.54 -4.43
C VAL A 19 32.67 10.99 -5.52
N HIS A 20 32.14 11.40 -6.68
CA HIS A 20 32.90 11.93 -7.80
C HIS A 20 32.47 13.38 -8.09
N VAL A 21 33.44 14.28 -8.25
CA VAL A 21 33.19 15.67 -8.64
C VAL A 21 33.65 15.85 -10.10
N PRO A 22 32.75 16.14 -11.04
CA PRO A 22 33.14 16.40 -12.41
C PRO A 22 33.92 17.74 -12.52
N LEU A 23 35.06 17.71 -13.22
CA LEU A 23 36.00 18.85 -13.25
C LEU A 23 35.91 19.66 -14.55
N SER A 24 35.45 19.09 -15.64
CA SER A 24 35.32 19.79 -16.93
C SER A 24 33.89 20.24 -17.19
N HIS A 25 33.70 21.32 -17.95
CA HIS A 25 32.38 21.79 -18.36
C HIS A 25 31.57 20.72 -19.12
N ALA A 26 32.25 19.95 -19.97
CA ALA A 26 31.58 18.84 -20.68
C ALA A 26 31.08 17.76 -19.72
N ALA A 27 31.89 17.34 -18.74
CA ALA A 27 31.50 16.36 -17.73
C ALA A 27 30.38 16.87 -16.82
N ILE A 28 30.40 18.18 -16.48
CA ILE A 28 29.31 18.80 -15.69
C ILE A 28 28.00 18.77 -16.46
N LEU A 29 28.00 19.13 -17.75
CA LEU A 29 26.82 19.09 -18.61
C LEU A 29 26.28 17.67 -18.78
N GLU A 30 27.15 16.70 -18.98
CA GLU A 30 26.78 15.31 -19.11
C GLU A 30 26.14 14.78 -17.80
N ALA A 31 26.73 15.10 -16.65
CA ALA A 31 26.18 14.75 -15.36
C ALA A 31 24.78 15.37 -15.13
N GLN A 32 24.60 16.64 -15.49
CA GLN A 32 23.30 17.33 -15.33
C GLN A 32 22.23 16.82 -16.29
N LEU A 33 22.57 16.53 -17.54
CA LEU A 33 21.60 16.13 -18.54
C LEU A 33 21.24 14.64 -18.48
N LEU A 34 22.22 13.76 -18.21
CA LEU A 34 22.06 12.30 -18.30
C LEU A 34 22.00 11.61 -16.93
N MET A 35 22.70 12.11 -15.91
CA MET A 35 22.85 11.39 -14.65
C MET A 35 21.96 11.91 -13.52
N LEU A 36 21.40 13.10 -13.62
CA LEU A 36 20.57 13.68 -12.57
C LEU A 36 19.37 12.78 -12.27
N SER A 37 19.20 12.36 -11.01
CA SER A 37 18.17 11.41 -10.60
C SER A 37 16.74 11.88 -10.85
N SER A 38 16.48 13.19 -10.80
CA SER A 38 15.18 13.76 -11.15
C SER A 38 14.81 13.59 -12.64
N HIS A 39 15.80 13.36 -13.53
CA HIS A 39 15.58 13.06 -14.93
C HIS A 39 15.45 11.55 -15.20
N ASN A 40 15.89 10.71 -14.27
CA ASN A 40 15.92 9.25 -14.42
C ASN A 40 14.86 8.57 -13.54
N ILE A 41 13.59 8.98 -13.70
CA ILE A 41 12.46 8.46 -12.93
C ILE A 41 12.01 7.09 -13.46
N LEU A 42 12.23 6.82 -14.75
CA LEU A 42 11.81 5.59 -15.42
C LEU A 42 12.92 4.55 -15.47
N ASN A 43 12.55 3.29 -15.28
CA ASN A 43 13.46 2.16 -15.48
C ASN A 43 13.73 1.97 -16.98
N PRO A 44 14.99 1.97 -17.45
CA PRO A 44 15.32 1.78 -18.85
C PRO A 44 14.96 0.39 -19.40
N GLN A 45 14.81 -0.61 -18.54
CA GLN A 45 14.48 -1.98 -18.95
C GLN A 45 13.05 -2.12 -19.47
N ASN A 46 12.08 -1.47 -18.79
CA ASN A 46 10.65 -1.69 -19.05
C ASN A 46 9.81 -0.40 -19.05
N GLY A 47 10.42 0.77 -18.88
CA GLY A 47 9.73 2.06 -18.87
C GLY A 47 8.80 2.28 -17.66
N THR A 48 8.84 1.42 -16.66
CA THR A 48 8.04 1.63 -15.44
C THR A 48 8.75 2.58 -14.48
N PRO A 49 8.02 3.34 -13.65
CA PRO A 49 8.64 4.18 -12.62
C PRO A 49 9.51 3.36 -11.68
N ILE A 50 10.76 3.80 -11.46
CA ILE A 50 11.71 3.20 -10.51
C ILE A 50 11.71 3.97 -9.18
N THR A 51 11.56 5.28 -9.23
CA THR A 51 11.43 6.17 -8.05
C THR A 51 10.01 6.07 -7.50
N LEU A 52 9.82 5.19 -6.53
CA LEU A 52 8.51 4.93 -5.92
C LEU A 52 8.59 5.14 -4.41
N PRO A 53 7.52 5.66 -3.79
CA PRO A 53 7.37 5.60 -2.34
C PRO A 53 7.49 4.16 -1.84
N SER A 54 8.11 3.98 -0.67
CA SER A 54 8.32 2.69 -0.03
C SER A 54 8.07 2.79 1.47
N GLN A 55 7.92 1.63 2.13
CA GLN A 55 7.81 1.53 3.58
C GLN A 55 6.82 2.55 4.19
N ASP A 56 7.27 3.41 5.10
CA ASP A 56 6.43 4.35 5.84
C ASP A 56 5.75 5.39 4.94
N MET A 57 6.34 5.74 3.81
CA MET A 57 5.69 6.62 2.83
C MET A 57 4.41 5.99 2.28
N VAL A 58 4.49 4.71 1.88
CA VAL A 58 3.32 3.96 1.39
C VAL A 58 2.29 3.77 2.50
N LEU A 59 2.75 3.39 3.70
CA LEU A 59 1.88 3.16 4.84
C LEU A 59 1.10 4.41 5.23
N GLY A 60 1.77 5.58 5.28
CA GLY A 60 1.12 6.85 5.57
C GLY A 60 0.08 7.26 4.51
N LEU A 61 0.41 7.10 3.22
CA LEU A 61 -0.52 7.37 2.12
C LEU A 61 -1.70 6.40 2.10
N TYR A 62 -1.47 5.13 2.40
CA TYR A 62 -2.52 4.14 2.56
C TYR A 62 -3.45 4.50 3.72
N TYR A 63 -2.88 4.83 4.88
CA TYR A 63 -3.62 5.21 6.08
C TYR A 63 -4.59 6.36 5.81
N ILE A 64 -4.12 7.46 5.21
CA ILE A 64 -4.99 8.62 4.98
C ILE A 64 -6.10 8.35 3.96
N THR A 65 -5.86 7.49 2.96
CA THR A 65 -6.84 7.22 1.89
C THR A 65 -7.86 6.13 2.24
N LYS A 66 -7.67 5.46 3.40
CA LYS A 66 -8.61 4.47 3.91
C LYS A 66 -9.80 5.14 4.57
N GLY A 67 -11.00 4.76 4.16
CA GLY A 67 -12.26 5.25 4.76
C GLY A 67 -12.63 4.47 6.00
N LYS A 68 -13.30 5.14 6.95
CA LYS A 68 -13.89 4.56 8.15
C LYS A 68 -15.37 4.92 8.20
N LYS A 69 -16.19 3.99 8.68
CA LYS A 69 -17.63 4.20 8.85
C LYS A 69 -18.00 4.26 10.32
N SER A 70 -19.02 5.03 10.64
CA SER A 70 -19.62 5.00 11.98
C SER A 70 -20.22 3.62 12.24
N MET A 71 -19.90 3.01 13.38
CA MET A 71 -20.38 1.68 13.74
C MET A 71 -20.43 1.55 15.28
N GLY A 72 -21.60 1.21 15.83
CA GLY A 72 -21.80 1.17 17.28
C GLY A 72 -21.49 2.51 17.95
N ASP A 73 -20.66 2.48 18.98
CA ASP A 73 -20.24 3.67 19.73
C ASP A 73 -19.23 4.56 18.98
N LEU A 74 -18.69 4.07 17.87
CA LEU A 74 -17.72 4.80 17.08
C LEU A 74 -18.44 5.74 16.11
N VAL A 75 -18.38 7.05 16.39
CA VAL A 75 -18.94 8.10 15.54
C VAL A 75 -17.82 8.77 14.76
N VAL A 76 -17.92 8.74 13.42
CA VAL A 76 -16.99 9.45 12.52
C VAL A 76 -17.58 10.83 12.22
N ARG A 77 -16.92 11.88 12.70
CA ARG A 77 -17.41 13.25 12.52
C ARG A 77 -17.40 13.64 11.05
N GLY A 78 -18.54 14.12 10.58
CA GLY A 78 -18.68 14.62 9.21
C GLY A 78 -18.97 13.56 8.15
N GLU A 79 -19.23 12.31 8.53
CA GLU A 79 -19.64 11.28 7.59
C GLU A 79 -20.92 11.66 6.82
N GLY A 80 -20.89 11.45 5.50
CA GLY A 80 -22.01 11.74 4.59
C GLY A 80 -22.19 13.20 4.23
N LYS A 81 -21.44 14.16 4.81
CA LYS A 81 -21.53 15.57 4.44
C LYS A 81 -21.15 15.81 2.99
N ALA A 82 -21.83 16.79 2.37
CA ALA A 82 -21.53 17.22 1.00
C ALA A 82 -20.84 18.59 1.02
N PHE A 83 -19.82 18.73 0.17
CA PHE A 83 -19.03 19.94 0.02
C PHE A 83 -19.03 20.40 -1.44
N TYR A 84 -18.99 21.71 -1.63
CA TYR A 84 -19.02 22.29 -2.97
C TYR A 84 -17.67 22.18 -3.70
N ASN A 85 -16.56 22.28 -2.99
CA ASN A 85 -15.21 22.19 -3.54
C ASN A 85 -14.23 21.53 -2.56
N LEU A 86 -13.00 21.29 -3.03
CA LEU A 86 -11.94 20.66 -2.23
C LEU A 86 -11.45 21.58 -1.10
N ASP A 87 -11.42 22.90 -1.32
CA ASP A 87 -10.92 23.87 -0.35
C ASP A 87 -11.83 23.93 0.89
N GLU A 88 -13.16 23.83 0.69
CA GLU A 88 -14.14 23.77 1.77
C GLU A 88 -13.91 22.54 2.68
N VAL A 89 -13.55 21.39 2.09
CA VAL A 89 -13.19 20.17 2.85
C VAL A 89 -11.96 20.43 3.71
N ILE A 90 -10.94 21.09 3.16
CA ILE A 90 -9.70 21.38 3.86
C ILE A 90 -9.93 22.33 5.03
N ILE A 91 -10.73 23.38 4.83
CA ILE A 91 -11.10 24.30 5.88
C ILE A 91 -11.86 23.56 6.99
N ALA A 92 -12.86 22.74 6.63
CA ALA A 92 -13.63 21.97 7.61
C ALA A 92 -12.75 20.95 8.38
N TYR A 93 -11.73 20.38 7.73
CA TYR A 93 -10.76 19.49 8.37
C TYR A 93 -9.86 20.26 9.35
N ASN A 94 -9.35 21.41 8.97
CA ASN A 94 -8.50 22.25 9.82
C ASN A 94 -9.25 22.81 11.04
N GLU A 95 -10.56 22.99 10.91
CA GLU A 95 -11.46 23.41 11.98
C GLU A 95 -11.98 22.24 12.86
N ASP A 96 -11.39 21.03 12.68
CA ASP A 96 -11.80 19.80 13.39
C ASP A 96 -13.32 19.47 13.30
N LYS A 97 -13.98 19.90 12.22
CA LYS A 97 -15.41 19.63 11.97
C LYS A 97 -15.66 18.27 11.29
N ILE A 98 -14.63 17.70 10.69
CA ILE A 98 -14.66 16.42 10.01
C ILE A 98 -13.40 15.61 10.31
N ASP A 99 -13.55 14.29 10.40
CA ASP A 99 -12.45 13.38 10.65
C ASP A 99 -11.71 13.01 9.34
N LEU A 100 -10.42 12.67 9.45
CA LEU A 100 -9.54 12.32 8.32
C LEU A 100 -10.10 11.18 7.45
N HIS A 101 -10.70 10.18 8.10
CA HIS A 101 -11.22 8.96 7.46
C HIS A 101 -12.71 9.04 7.12
N ALA A 102 -13.35 10.21 7.33
CA ALA A 102 -14.76 10.38 7.04
C ALA A 102 -15.07 10.25 5.55
N ASN A 103 -16.09 9.46 5.22
CA ASN A 103 -16.63 9.39 3.87
C ASN A 103 -17.51 10.63 3.62
N ILE A 104 -17.18 11.41 2.60
CA ILE A 104 -17.82 12.66 2.23
C ILE A 104 -18.21 12.67 0.76
N ARG A 105 -19.05 13.61 0.36
CA ARG A 105 -19.38 13.88 -1.03
C ARG A 105 -18.80 15.24 -1.43
N VAL A 106 -18.07 15.30 -2.53
CA VAL A 106 -17.46 16.55 -2.98
C VAL A 106 -17.58 16.68 -4.50
N LYS A 107 -17.78 17.91 -4.97
CA LYS A 107 -17.81 18.22 -6.40
C LYS A 107 -16.38 18.52 -6.85
N THR A 108 -15.88 17.71 -7.82
CA THR A 108 -14.50 17.85 -8.30
C THR A 108 -14.36 17.33 -9.73
N ASN A 109 -13.21 17.61 -10.34
CA ASN A 109 -12.89 17.17 -11.70
C ASN A 109 -12.25 15.77 -11.67
N ILE A 110 -12.94 14.79 -12.22
CA ILE A 110 -12.41 13.43 -12.44
C ILE A 110 -12.10 13.23 -13.92
N ARG A 111 -11.14 12.36 -14.21
CA ARG A 111 -10.80 12.02 -15.60
C ARG A 111 -11.58 10.77 -16.01
N GLU A 112 -12.55 10.96 -16.92
CA GLU A 112 -13.30 9.87 -17.53
C GLU A 112 -12.98 9.83 -19.04
N ASN A 113 -12.51 8.71 -19.55
CA ASN A 113 -12.15 8.52 -20.96
C ASN A 113 -11.19 9.60 -21.53
N GLY A 114 -10.25 10.08 -20.72
CA GLY A 114 -9.27 11.08 -21.13
C GLY A 114 -9.73 12.54 -20.99
N VAL A 115 -11.02 12.80 -20.67
CA VAL A 115 -11.59 14.14 -20.50
C VAL A 115 -11.84 14.42 -19.03
N LEU A 116 -11.61 15.66 -18.59
CA LEU A 116 -11.92 16.11 -17.23
C LEU A 116 -13.42 16.49 -17.15
N VAL A 117 -14.16 15.78 -16.31
CA VAL A 117 -15.59 16.01 -16.08
C VAL A 117 -15.80 16.43 -14.64
N ASN A 118 -16.56 17.53 -14.43
CA ASN A 118 -16.92 17.98 -13.10
C ASN A 118 -18.13 17.20 -12.57
N LYS A 119 -17.93 16.44 -11.49
CA LYS A 119 -18.95 15.52 -10.95
C LYS A 119 -18.92 15.51 -9.43
N LEU A 120 -20.08 15.28 -8.83
CA LEU A 120 -20.20 14.99 -7.40
C LEU A 120 -19.79 13.53 -7.17
N ILE A 121 -18.76 13.31 -6.37
CA ILE A 121 -18.24 11.98 -6.06
C ILE A 121 -18.23 11.69 -4.57
N GLU A 122 -18.34 10.43 -4.22
CA GLU A 122 -18.07 9.94 -2.86
C GLU A 122 -16.58 9.67 -2.70
N THR A 123 -16.00 10.23 -1.65
CA THR A 123 -14.55 10.14 -1.37
C THR A 123 -14.30 10.27 0.13
N THR A 124 -13.03 10.27 0.54
CA THR A 124 -12.63 10.52 1.93
C THR A 124 -11.87 11.83 2.06
N VAL A 125 -11.88 12.43 3.25
CA VAL A 125 -11.12 13.65 3.54
C VAL A 125 -9.64 13.44 3.24
N GLY A 126 -9.08 12.28 3.60
CA GLY A 126 -7.67 11.98 3.33
C GLY A 126 -7.33 11.90 1.84
N ARG A 127 -8.24 11.42 0.99
CA ARG A 127 -8.04 11.46 -0.48
C ARG A 127 -8.06 12.89 -1.00
N VAL A 128 -8.86 13.77 -0.42
CA VAL A 128 -8.83 15.21 -0.75
C VAL A 128 -7.46 15.80 -0.43
N LEU A 129 -6.90 15.51 0.75
CA LEU A 129 -5.56 15.97 1.14
C LEU A 129 -4.47 15.45 0.20
N PHE A 130 -4.54 14.20 -0.24
CA PHE A 130 -3.61 13.66 -1.24
C PHE A 130 -3.71 14.41 -2.58
N ASN A 131 -4.94 14.68 -3.03
CA ASN A 131 -5.17 15.36 -4.31
C ASN A 131 -4.77 16.84 -4.34
N GLN A 132 -4.47 17.47 -3.20
CA GLN A 132 -3.83 18.79 -3.17
C GLN A 132 -2.47 18.81 -3.86
N HIS A 133 -1.75 17.69 -3.79
CA HIS A 133 -0.42 17.53 -4.37
C HIS A 133 -0.46 16.96 -5.80
N THR A 134 -1.60 16.38 -6.20
CA THR A 134 -1.75 15.79 -7.54
C THR A 134 -1.85 16.88 -8.61
N PRO A 135 -1.08 16.80 -9.71
CA PRO A 135 -1.19 17.75 -10.80
C PRO A 135 -2.60 17.81 -11.39
N LYS A 136 -3.15 19.01 -11.56
CA LYS A 136 -4.54 19.23 -12.03
C LYS A 136 -4.88 18.53 -13.35
N ALA A 137 -3.89 18.33 -14.22
CA ALA A 137 -4.06 17.66 -15.50
C ALA A 137 -4.44 16.17 -15.38
N VAL A 138 -4.10 15.52 -14.26
CA VAL A 138 -4.41 14.11 -14.01
C VAL A 138 -5.86 13.91 -13.60
N GLY A 139 -6.45 14.91 -12.92
CA GLY A 139 -7.76 14.82 -12.31
C GLY A 139 -7.70 14.24 -10.89
N PHE A 140 -8.88 14.06 -10.28
CA PHE A 140 -8.99 13.59 -8.90
C PHE A 140 -8.77 12.07 -8.81
N VAL A 141 -7.80 11.66 -8.01
CA VAL A 141 -7.50 10.26 -7.71
C VAL A 141 -8.39 9.80 -6.54
N ASN A 142 -9.34 8.90 -6.82
CA ASN A 142 -10.30 8.40 -5.82
C ASN A 142 -10.15 6.89 -5.59
N GLN A 143 -9.01 6.48 -5.10
CA GLN A 143 -8.75 5.06 -4.78
C GLN A 143 -7.89 4.92 -3.51
N LEU A 144 -7.87 3.72 -2.94
CA LEU A 144 -6.99 3.37 -1.83
C LEU A 144 -5.55 3.28 -2.34
N LEU A 145 -4.63 3.99 -1.71
CA LEU A 145 -3.25 4.08 -2.16
C LEU A 145 -2.41 2.92 -1.61
N THR A 146 -2.24 1.90 -2.43
CA THR A 146 -1.28 0.81 -2.22
C THR A 146 -0.01 1.07 -3.01
N LYS A 147 1.06 0.32 -2.74
CA LYS A 147 2.31 0.39 -3.53
C LYS A 147 2.06 0.16 -5.03
N LYS A 148 1.11 -0.73 -5.36
CA LYS A 148 0.73 -1.02 -6.75
C LYS A 148 0.00 0.16 -7.38
N SER A 149 -1.04 0.68 -6.73
CA SER A 149 -1.80 1.83 -7.25
C SER A 149 -0.95 3.09 -7.37
N LEU A 150 -0.02 3.33 -6.44
CA LEU A 150 0.92 4.45 -6.53
C LEU A 150 1.83 4.33 -7.76
N ARG A 151 2.30 3.13 -8.10
CA ARG A 151 3.10 2.91 -9.32
C ARG A 151 2.30 3.27 -10.58
N GLU A 152 1.03 2.86 -10.66
CA GLU A 152 0.14 3.15 -11.76
C GLU A 152 -0.10 4.68 -11.88
N ILE A 153 -0.45 5.34 -10.77
CA ILE A 153 -0.67 6.80 -10.71
C ILE A 153 0.58 7.57 -11.17
N ILE A 154 1.75 7.22 -10.67
CA ILE A 154 3.02 7.88 -11.05
C ILE A 154 3.30 7.66 -12.54
N GLY A 155 3.06 6.45 -13.05
CA GLY A 155 3.17 6.16 -14.48
C GLY A 155 2.24 7.02 -15.34
N ASP A 156 1.03 7.26 -14.90
CA ASP A 156 0.06 8.11 -15.60
C ASP A 156 0.41 9.59 -15.49
N ILE A 157 0.92 10.04 -14.35
CA ILE A 157 1.41 11.42 -14.16
C ILE A 157 2.54 11.70 -15.14
N ILE A 158 3.54 10.82 -15.28
CA ILE A 158 4.66 10.98 -16.21
C ILE A 158 4.18 11.08 -17.65
N LYS A 159 3.14 10.33 -18.05
CA LYS A 159 2.59 10.36 -19.40
C LYS A 159 1.82 11.65 -19.73
N ILE A 160 1.19 12.25 -18.70
CA ILE A 160 0.29 13.41 -18.86
C ILE A 160 1.03 14.72 -18.64
N THR A 161 2.05 14.70 -17.78
CA THR A 161 2.84 15.88 -17.37
C THR A 161 4.30 15.72 -17.81
N ASP A 162 5.14 16.61 -17.33
CA ASP A 162 6.59 16.61 -17.56
C ASP A 162 7.36 16.00 -16.38
N VAL A 163 8.63 15.70 -16.61
CA VAL A 163 9.53 15.10 -15.60
C VAL A 163 9.72 16.00 -14.37
N PRO A 164 9.94 17.32 -14.49
CA PRO A 164 10.06 18.20 -13.33
C PRO A 164 8.81 18.24 -12.46
N THR A 165 7.63 18.29 -13.07
CA THR A 165 6.35 18.26 -12.33
C THR A 165 6.16 16.93 -11.60
N THR A 166 6.54 15.82 -12.24
CA THR A 166 6.50 14.49 -11.61
C THR A 166 7.49 14.40 -10.43
N ALA A 167 8.70 14.93 -10.58
CA ALA A 167 9.69 14.95 -9.50
C ALA A 167 9.20 15.75 -8.28
N LYS A 168 8.58 16.92 -8.52
CA LYS A 168 7.97 17.73 -7.48
C LYS A 168 6.83 16.99 -6.78
N PHE A 169 5.94 16.35 -7.54
CA PHE A 169 4.87 15.52 -7.00
C PHE A 169 5.42 14.40 -6.11
N LEU A 170 6.47 13.69 -6.54
CA LEU A 170 7.12 12.65 -5.77
C LEU A 170 7.68 13.16 -4.44
N ASP A 171 8.29 14.34 -4.41
CA ASP A 171 8.80 14.96 -3.18
C ASP A 171 7.67 15.37 -2.22
N GLU A 172 6.58 15.88 -2.75
CA GLU A 172 5.42 16.27 -1.96
C GLU A 172 4.72 15.05 -1.34
N ILE A 173 4.48 13.99 -2.11
CA ILE A 173 3.87 12.75 -1.58
C ILE A 173 4.77 12.01 -0.60
N LYS A 174 6.09 12.06 -0.79
CA LYS A 174 7.07 11.55 0.19
C LYS A 174 6.87 12.25 1.54
N THR A 175 6.85 13.58 1.51
CA THR A 175 6.70 14.40 2.71
C THR A 175 5.34 14.18 3.39
N LEU A 176 4.27 14.11 2.58
CA LEU A 176 2.93 13.79 3.06
C LEU A 176 2.88 12.40 3.69
N GLY A 177 3.46 11.39 3.04
CA GLY A 177 3.48 10.01 3.51
C GLY A 177 4.14 9.88 4.88
N PHE A 178 5.34 10.44 5.05
CA PHE A 178 6.03 10.43 6.35
C PHE A 178 5.25 11.19 7.44
N LYS A 179 4.73 12.37 7.11
CA LYS A 179 3.92 13.17 8.04
C LYS A 179 2.68 12.40 8.52
N MET A 180 2.02 11.69 7.61
CA MET A 180 0.80 10.95 7.93
C MET A 180 1.07 9.62 8.63
N ALA A 181 2.16 8.93 8.33
CA ALA A 181 2.60 7.77 9.10
C ALA A 181 2.93 8.15 10.54
N PHE A 182 3.61 9.27 10.75
CA PHE A 182 3.89 9.81 12.08
C PHE A 182 2.61 10.20 12.84
N ARG A 183 1.71 10.94 12.21
CA ARG A 183 0.42 11.34 12.83
C ARG A 183 -0.50 10.16 13.12
N GLY A 184 -0.45 9.13 12.29
CA GLY A 184 -1.22 7.90 12.46
C GLY A 184 -0.76 7.06 13.65
N GLY A 185 0.48 7.25 14.13
CA GLY A 185 1.05 6.48 15.25
C GLY A 185 1.00 4.98 14.99
N LEU A 186 1.33 4.58 13.75
CA LEU A 186 1.18 3.22 13.26
C LEU A 186 2.23 2.30 13.88
N SER A 187 1.86 1.69 15.00
CA SER A 187 2.64 0.66 15.69
C SER A 187 1.81 -0.62 15.81
N PHE A 188 2.47 -1.73 16.09
CA PHE A 188 1.79 -3.02 16.28
C PHE A 188 2.32 -3.72 17.54
N ASN A 189 1.51 -4.61 18.09
CA ASN A 189 1.91 -5.51 19.14
C ASN A 189 1.44 -6.94 18.82
N VAL A 190 1.79 -7.90 19.70
CA VAL A 190 1.43 -9.32 19.51
C VAL A 190 -0.09 -9.53 19.47
N ASN A 191 -0.87 -8.71 20.15
CA ASN A 191 -2.33 -8.83 20.18
C ASN A 191 -3.00 -8.38 18.86
N ASP A 192 -2.29 -7.67 17.98
CA ASP A 192 -2.80 -7.31 16.65
C ASP A 192 -2.74 -8.48 15.66
N LEU A 193 -2.05 -9.59 16.04
CA LEU A 193 -2.07 -10.84 15.31
C LEU A 193 -3.29 -11.66 15.76
N VAL A 194 -4.37 -11.56 15.00
CA VAL A 194 -5.61 -12.28 15.29
C VAL A 194 -5.43 -13.75 14.90
N VAL A 195 -5.46 -14.65 15.88
CA VAL A 195 -5.44 -16.09 15.61
C VAL A 195 -6.85 -16.57 15.31
N PRO A 196 -7.14 -17.15 14.13
CA PRO A 196 -8.48 -17.60 13.79
C PRO A 196 -8.99 -18.68 14.76
N ALA A 197 -10.21 -18.51 15.26
CA ALA A 197 -10.84 -19.48 16.16
C ALA A 197 -11.00 -20.86 15.50
N THR A 198 -11.15 -20.91 14.18
CA THR A 198 -11.27 -22.12 13.38
C THR A 198 -9.95 -22.89 13.19
N ARG A 199 -8.81 -22.29 13.56
CA ARG A 199 -7.48 -22.87 13.37
C ARG A 199 -7.38 -24.30 13.94
N GLN A 200 -7.82 -24.49 15.20
CA GLN A 200 -7.69 -25.77 15.87
C GLN A 200 -8.51 -26.86 15.18
N ALA A 201 -9.74 -26.57 14.79
CA ALA A 201 -10.61 -27.51 14.07
C ALA A 201 -10.03 -27.95 12.71
N LEU A 202 -9.40 -27.00 11.98
CA LEU A 202 -8.74 -27.30 10.71
C LEU A 202 -7.49 -28.18 10.91
N LEU A 203 -6.72 -27.95 11.95
CA LEU A 203 -5.54 -28.76 12.30
C LEU A 203 -5.94 -30.17 12.73
N ASP A 204 -6.97 -30.33 13.54
CA ASP A 204 -7.43 -31.63 14.01
C ASP A 204 -8.03 -32.45 12.88
N GLY A 205 -8.78 -31.82 11.95
CA GLY A 205 -9.24 -32.48 10.72
C GLY A 205 -8.08 -32.95 9.84
N ALA A 206 -7.04 -32.12 9.68
CA ALA A 206 -5.86 -32.52 8.92
C ALA A 206 -5.10 -33.69 9.54
N LYS A 207 -5.02 -33.77 10.87
CA LYS A 207 -4.36 -34.90 11.56
C LYS A 207 -5.08 -36.22 11.27
N ILE A 208 -6.43 -36.21 11.29
CA ILE A 208 -7.23 -37.40 10.97
C ILE A 208 -6.95 -37.84 9.52
N GLU A 209 -7.00 -36.92 8.54
CA GLU A 209 -6.68 -37.24 7.16
C GLU A 209 -5.26 -37.82 6.99
N VAL A 210 -4.28 -37.27 7.73
CA VAL A 210 -2.88 -37.78 7.72
C VAL A 210 -2.80 -39.17 8.33
N GLU A 211 -3.52 -39.46 9.42
CA GLU A 211 -3.58 -40.79 10.04
C GLU A 211 -4.13 -41.83 9.08
N GLU A 212 -5.21 -41.52 8.33
CA GLU A 212 -5.76 -42.39 7.28
C GLU A 212 -4.72 -42.70 6.18
N VAL A 213 -3.93 -41.72 5.76
CA VAL A 213 -2.86 -41.91 4.79
C VAL A 213 -1.76 -42.83 5.34
N TRP A 214 -1.42 -42.70 6.63
CA TRP A 214 -0.47 -43.58 7.29
C TRP A 214 -0.99 -45.01 7.43
N GLU A 215 -2.27 -45.20 7.75
CA GLU A 215 -2.90 -46.53 7.79
C GLU A 215 -2.88 -47.20 6.42
N ASN A 216 -3.23 -46.50 5.35
CA ASN A 216 -3.15 -46.99 3.97
C ASN A 216 -1.74 -47.42 3.57
N TYR A 217 -0.74 -46.66 3.99
CA TYR A 217 0.66 -47.04 3.78
C TYR A 217 1.06 -48.30 4.56
N ASN A 218 0.67 -48.39 5.82
CA ASN A 218 0.96 -49.56 6.67
C ASN A 218 0.27 -50.84 6.18
N MET A 219 -0.91 -50.70 5.56
CA MET A 219 -1.60 -51.79 4.91
C MET A 219 -1.02 -52.19 3.53
N GLY A 220 -0.01 -51.43 3.05
CA GLY A 220 0.62 -51.68 1.75
C GLY A 220 -0.21 -51.24 0.53
N LEU A 221 -1.25 -50.40 0.74
CA LEU A 221 -2.13 -49.92 -0.34
C LEU A 221 -1.50 -48.80 -1.16
N ILE A 222 -0.59 -48.07 -0.59
CA ILE A 222 0.14 -46.96 -1.24
C ILE A 222 1.64 -47.08 -1.03
N THR A 223 2.40 -46.50 -1.96
CA THR A 223 3.85 -46.44 -1.88
C THR A 223 4.34 -45.35 -0.94
N ASN A 224 5.60 -45.37 -0.54
CA ASN A 224 6.18 -44.33 0.32
C ASN A 224 6.14 -42.95 -0.35
N ASN A 225 6.34 -42.87 -1.67
CA ASN A 225 6.28 -41.62 -2.41
C ASN A 225 4.85 -41.06 -2.46
N GLU A 226 3.85 -41.91 -2.66
CA GLU A 226 2.43 -41.52 -2.63
C GLU A 226 2.03 -41.01 -1.26
N ARG A 227 2.39 -41.73 -0.19
CA ARG A 227 2.19 -41.29 1.18
C ARG A 227 2.78 -39.89 1.41
N TYR A 228 4.06 -39.69 1.04
CA TYR A 228 4.76 -38.42 1.21
C TYR A 228 4.05 -37.28 0.47
N ASN A 229 3.67 -37.47 -0.78
CA ASN A 229 2.96 -36.47 -1.56
C ASN A 229 1.59 -36.16 -0.98
N GLN A 230 0.80 -37.18 -0.59
CA GLN A 230 -0.54 -36.97 0.00
C GLN A 230 -0.45 -36.18 1.33
N VAL A 231 0.52 -36.48 2.19
CA VAL A 231 0.71 -35.73 3.44
C VAL A 231 1.08 -34.28 3.18
N ILE A 232 1.94 -34.01 2.19
CA ILE A 232 2.30 -32.64 1.81
C ILE A 232 1.06 -31.89 1.26
N ASP A 233 0.27 -32.53 0.42
CA ASP A 233 -0.92 -31.94 -0.17
C ASP A 233 -1.96 -31.58 0.92
N ILE A 234 -2.17 -32.47 1.91
CA ILE A 234 -3.06 -32.19 3.04
C ILE A 234 -2.59 -30.94 3.81
N TRP A 235 -1.32 -30.92 4.21
CA TRP A 235 -0.79 -29.78 4.96
C TRP A 235 -0.77 -28.48 4.17
N SER A 236 -0.43 -28.53 2.87
CA SER A 236 -0.43 -27.36 1.99
C SER A 236 -1.85 -26.77 1.83
N ARG A 237 -2.86 -27.65 1.68
CA ARG A 237 -4.26 -27.23 1.61
C ARG A 237 -4.73 -26.57 2.91
N VAL A 238 -4.41 -27.16 4.04
CA VAL A 238 -4.78 -26.63 5.36
C VAL A 238 -4.07 -25.30 5.65
N ASP A 239 -2.77 -25.23 5.37
CA ASP A 239 -1.98 -23.99 5.49
C ASP A 239 -2.59 -22.84 4.66
N THR A 240 -3.00 -23.13 3.42
CA THR A 240 -3.66 -22.15 2.55
C THR A 240 -4.98 -21.66 3.16
N ARG A 241 -5.82 -22.57 3.65
CA ARG A 241 -7.11 -22.23 4.28
C ARG A 241 -6.94 -21.40 5.56
N ILE A 242 -5.98 -21.77 6.42
CA ILE A 242 -5.68 -20.99 7.63
C ILE A 242 -5.19 -19.59 7.27
N THR A 243 -4.31 -19.49 6.28
CA THR A 243 -3.78 -18.19 5.82
C THR A 243 -4.89 -17.29 5.25
N GLU A 244 -5.79 -17.83 4.44
CA GLU A 244 -6.92 -17.06 3.90
C GLU A 244 -7.87 -16.59 5.00
N THR A 245 -8.17 -17.46 5.97
CA THR A 245 -9.04 -17.12 7.09
C THR A 245 -8.40 -16.04 7.97
N LEU A 246 -7.11 -16.18 8.28
CA LEU A 246 -6.32 -15.19 9.03
C LEU A 246 -6.40 -13.81 8.37
N ILE A 247 -6.10 -13.72 7.08
CA ILE A 247 -6.12 -12.44 6.37
C ILE A 247 -7.52 -11.84 6.34
N ARG A 248 -8.55 -12.67 6.18
CA ARG A 248 -9.96 -12.22 6.17
C ARG A 248 -10.38 -11.67 7.54
N GLU A 249 -10.04 -12.34 8.63
CA GLU A 249 -10.34 -11.87 9.99
C GLU A 249 -9.60 -10.58 10.30
N MET A 250 -8.30 -10.48 9.98
CA MET A 250 -7.53 -9.25 10.14
C MET A 250 -8.08 -8.09 9.29
N ALA A 251 -8.63 -8.37 8.10
CA ALA A 251 -9.24 -7.35 7.25
C ALA A 251 -10.52 -6.74 7.84
N ILE A 252 -11.23 -7.51 8.67
CA ILE A 252 -12.46 -7.05 9.34
C ILE A 252 -12.15 -6.42 10.70
N ASP A 253 -11.08 -6.85 11.36
CA ASP A 253 -10.67 -6.32 12.66
C ASP A 253 -10.46 -4.81 12.61
N LYS A 254 -11.02 -4.10 13.60
CA LYS A 254 -10.96 -2.63 13.71
C LYS A 254 -11.39 -1.91 12.40
N GLN A 255 -12.33 -2.48 11.64
CA GLN A 255 -12.73 -2.01 10.29
C GLN A 255 -11.56 -1.96 9.28
N GLY A 256 -10.62 -2.88 9.42
CA GLY A 256 -9.40 -2.95 8.60
C GLY A 256 -8.31 -1.96 8.99
N PHE A 257 -8.42 -1.30 10.14
CA PHE A 257 -7.36 -0.48 10.74
C PHE A 257 -6.44 -1.28 11.68
N ASN A 258 -6.42 -2.62 11.54
CA ASN A 258 -5.39 -3.42 12.17
C ASN A 258 -4.03 -3.07 11.55
N SER A 259 -3.04 -2.72 12.40
CA SER A 259 -1.75 -2.21 11.94
C SER A 259 -0.98 -3.22 11.09
N VAL A 260 -1.01 -4.50 11.46
CA VAL A 260 -0.34 -5.58 10.69
C VAL A 260 -1.03 -5.77 9.35
N TYR A 261 -2.36 -5.75 9.31
CA TYR A 261 -3.12 -5.82 8.07
C TYR A 261 -2.81 -4.63 7.14
N MET A 262 -2.77 -3.41 7.67
CA MET A 262 -2.44 -2.22 6.87
C MET A 262 -1.03 -2.29 6.27
N MET A 263 -0.04 -2.79 7.01
CA MET A 263 1.32 -2.98 6.50
C MET A 263 1.37 -3.98 5.35
N LEU A 264 0.61 -5.08 5.47
CA LEU A 264 0.54 -6.13 4.46
C LEU A 264 -0.22 -5.69 3.21
N ASP A 265 -1.44 -5.15 3.39
CA ASP A 265 -2.35 -4.78 2.29
C ASP A 265 -1.84 -3.57 1.50
N SER A 266 -1.22 -2.60 2.16
CA SER A 266 -0.56 -1.47 1.50
C SER A 266 0.64 -1.88 0.64
N GLY A 267 1.26 -3.04 0.92
CA GLY A 267 2.53 -3.45 0.32
C GLY A 267 3.73 -2.65 0.84
N ALA A 268 3.58 -1.97 1.98
CA ALA A 268 4.66 -1.21 2.61
C ALA A 268 5.73 -2.13 3.18
N ARG A 269 5.33 -3.14 3.94
CA ARG A 269 6.24 -4.11 4.57
C ARG A 269 5.51 -5.44 4.82
N GLY A 270 6.29 -6.52 4.78
CA GLY A 270 5.80 -7.87 5.08
C GLY A 270 5.22 -8.59 3.87
N SER A 271 5.09 -9.89 4.02
CA SER A 271 4.43 -10.78 3.05
C SER A 271 3.42 -11.68 3.78
N LYS A 272 2.47 -12.25 3.03
CA LYS A 272 1.52 -13.24 3.58
C LYS A 272 2.24 -14.40 4.26
N THR A 273 3.38 -14.83 3.71
CA THR A 273 4.20 -15.91 4.27
C THR A 273 4.81 -15.53 5.62
N GLN A 274 5.27 -14.28 5.77
CA GLN A 274 5.83 -13.80 7.05
C GLN A 274 4.77 -13.66 8.14
N VAL A 275 3.55 -13.24 7.79
CA VAL A 275 2.48 -13.07 8.78
C VAL A 275 1.96 -14.41 9.30
N LYS A 276 2.01 -15.49 8.50
CA LYS A 276 1.57 -16.83 8.92
C LYS A 276 2.60 -17.58 9.77
N GLN A 277 3.88 -17.22 9.70
CA GLN A 277 4.96 -17.79 10.50
C GLN A 277 4.91 -17.30 11.95
#